data_6bb15c3bae3ca4c4261fdd3e991d2654
#
_entry.id   6bb15c3bae3ca4c4261fdd3e991d2654
#
_cell.length_a   1.000
_cell.length_b   1.000
_cell.length_c   1.000
_cell.angle_alpha   90.00
_cell.angle_beta   90.00
_cell.angle_gamma   90.00
#
_symmetry.space_group_name_H-M   'P 1'
#
loop_
_entity.id
_entity.type
_entity.pdbx_description
1 polymer ?
#
loop_
_entity_poly.entity_id
_entity_poly.type
_entity_poly.pdbx_seq_one_letter_code
_entity_poly.pdbx_strand_id
1 'polypeptide(L)'
;MDASCNAKPAVVAVVGPTATGKTALGVALAQRFSGEVISADSMQIYRGLDVGTAKITPQETCGIPHHGVDILTPEKTFSVADFTALAGEYIQDITARGHLPLLVGGTGLYVQSLLYGVRFTAEKAPDGLREQLTAELEAIGPEAMYAKLQAVDPEAAAAIHPNNKVRVLRALEHYHATGKRLSEQKADSLPPERPYRSLVLGLDFPDRAALYRRIDLRVDKMLDAGLLAEAELVWNNRSRFRTAAQAIGYKEFFPYFERTASLEACADKLKQASRNYAKRQLTWFRHMDGVVWLDAGAPEVQQRACRTVQEFLSKG
;
A
#
# COMPACT_ATOMS: atom_id res chain seq x y z
N MET A 1 -26.21 -27.98 18.53
CA MET A 1 -24.94 -28.00 17.76
C MET A 1 -25.16 -27.09 16.57
N ASP A 2 -24.72 -25.83 16.70
CA ASP A 2 -25.00 -24.76 15.71
C ASP A 2 -24.19 -24.97 14.44
N ALA A 3 -24.91 -25.16 13.33
CA ALA A 3 -24.34 -25.26 11.98
C ALA A 3 -23.98 -23.89 11.36
N SER A 4 -23.68 -22.85 12.18
CA SER A 4 -23.47 -21.46 11.72
C SER A 4 -22.02 -21.03 11.61
N CYS A 5 -21.03 -21.95 11.61
CA CYS A 5 -19.64 -21.55 11.83
C CYS A 5 -18.68 -21.85 10.67
N ASN A 6 -19.09 -21.72 9.40
CA ASN A 6 -18.12 -21.89 8.29
C ASN A 6 -18.25 -20.88 7.14
N ALA A 7 -18.99 -19.80 7.30
CA ALA A 7 -19.05 -18.77 6.28
C ALA A 7 -17.83 -17.85 6.39
N LYS A 8 -17.07 -17.71 5.28
CA LYS A 8 -15.92 -16.80 5.24
C LYS A 8 -16.34 -15.36 5.54
N PRO A 9 -15.59 -14.60 6.36
CA PRO A 9 -15.89 -13.20 6.61
C PRO A 9 -16.05 -12.40 5.31
N ALA A 10 -17.09 -11.57 5.24
CA ALA A 10 -17.28 -10.65 4.12
C ALA A 10 -16.37 -9.43 4.32
N VAL A 11 -15.60 -9.05 3.30
CA VAL A 11 -14.72 -7.88 3.30
C VAL A 11 -14.98 -7.06 2.06
N VAL A 12 -15.20 -5.75 2.22
CA VAL A 12 -15.28 -4.81 1.08
C VAL A 12 -14.00 -4.00 1.00
N ALA A 13 -13.32 -4.01 -0.14
CA ALA A 13 -12.12 -3.20 -0.36
C ALA A 13 -12.43 -2.01 -1.28
N VAL A 14 -11.98 -0.81 -0.91
CA VAL A 14 -12.02 0.41 -1.72
C VAL A 14 -10.60 0.77 -2.11
N VAL A 15 -10.26 0.55 -3.37
CA VAL A 15 -8.90 0.69 -3.89
C VAL A 15 -8.83 1.68 -5.05
N GLY A 16 -7.62 2.02 -5.45
CA GLY A 16 -7.38 2.94 -6.58
C GLY A 16 -6.22 3.88 -6.33
N PRO A 17 -5.88 4.76 -7.28
CA PRO A 17 -4.77 5.68 -7.15
C PRO A 17 -5.03 6.76 -6.09
N THR A 18 -3.96 7.44 -5.70
CA THR A 18 -4.08 8.64 -4.87
C THR A 18 -4.99 9.69 -5.53
N ALA A 19 -5.63 10.53 -4.74
CA ALA A 19 -6.54 11.62 -5.15
C ALA A 19 -7.87 11.19 -5.83
N THR A 20 -8.27 9.91 -5.75
CA THR A 20 -9.56 9.44 -6.31
C THR A 20 -10.75 9.50 -5.35
N GLY A 21 -10.55 9.87 -4.08
CA GLY A 21 -11.66 9.97 -3.11
C GLY A 21 -11.98 8.67 -2.37
N LYS A 22 -11.05 7.71 -2.34
CA LYS A 22 -11.22 6.42 -1.63
C LYS A 22 -11.67 6.59 -0.18
N THR A 23 -11.04 7.50 0.55
CA THR A 23 -11.33 7.75 1.97
C THR A 23 -12.78 8.19 2.17
N ALA A 24 -13.24 9.17 1.41
CA ALA A 24 -14.63 9.65 1.50
C ALA A 24 -15.64 8.55 1.13
N LEU A 25 -15.36 7.75 0.10
CA LEU A 25 -16.21 6.61 -0.27
C LEU A 25 -16.19 5.54 0.82
N GLY A 26 -15.02 5.24 1.41
CA GLY A 26 -14.90 4.28 2.52
C GLY A 26 -15.73 4.68 3.73
N VAL A 27 -15.67 5.95 4.14
CA VAL A 27 -16.48 6.51 5.24
C VAL A 27 -17.98 6.41 4.91
N ALA A 28 -18.39 6.80 3.70
CA ALA A 28 -19.80 6.74 3.29
C ALA A 28 -20.35 5.29 3.29
N LEU A 29 -19.55 4.31 2.85
CA LEU A 29 -19.91 2.90 2.90
C LEU A 29 -19.96 2.39 4.36
N ALA A 30 -19.01 2.80 5.21
CA ALA A 30 -19.00 2.46 6.63
C ALA A 30 -20.25 2.96 7.33
N GLN A 31 -20.66 4.20 7.10
CA GLN A 31 -21.90 4.77 7.64
C GLN A 31 -23.14 3.98 7.17
N ARG A 32 -23.19 3.63 5.88
CA ARG A 32 -24.36 2.98 5.28
C ARG A 32 -24.53 1.53 5.71
N PHE A 33 -23.44 0.81 5.95
CA PHE A 33 -23.42 -0.63 6.21
C PHE A 33 -22.92 -1.01 7.62
N SER A 34 -22.92 -0.06 8.54
CA SER A 34 -22.43 -0.27 9.92
C SER A 34 -21.02 -0.88 9.93
N GLY A 35 -20.13 -0.32 9.11
CA GLY A 35 -18.77 -0.86 8.94
C GLY A 35 -17.71 -0.07 9.68
N GLU A 36 -16.49 -0.61 9.69
CA GLU A 36 -15.30 0.02 10.21
C GLU A 36 -14.17 -0.04 9.17
N VAL A 37 -13.33 0.98 9.12
CA VAL A 37 -12.28 1.11 8.11
C VAL A 37 -10.97 0.52 8.61
N ILE A 38 -10.31 -0.29 7.77
CA ILE A 38 -8.92 -0.75 7.93
C ILE A 38 -8.09 -0.05 6.85
N SER A 39 -7.12 0.77 7.24
CA SER A 39 -6.24 1.47 6.29
C SER A 39 -5.26 0.51 5.63
N ALA A 40 -5.31 0.43 4.29
CA ALA A 40 -4.33 -0.28 3.47
C ALA A 40 -3.34 0.71 2.82
N ASP A 41 -2.78 1.58 3.64
CA ASP A 41 -1.71 2.52 3.27
C ASP A 41 -0.47 2.28 4.12
N SER A 42 0.67 2.07 3.48
CA SER A 42 1.92 1.72 4.17
C SER A 42 2.58 2.88 4.92
N MET A 43 2.06 4.10 4.76
CA MET A 43 2.64 5.28 5.40
C MET A 43 1.74 5.89 6.48
N GLN A 44 0.41 5.75 6.38
CA GLN A 44 -0.54 6.27 7.39
C GLN A 44 -0.43 5.57 8.75
N ILE A 45 0.26 4.46 8.82
CA ILE A 45 0.54 3.71 10.04
C ILE A 45 1.44 4.48 11.02
N TYR A 46 2.24 5.44 10.53
CA TYR A 46 3.23 6.16 11.31
C TYR A 46 2.66 7.42 11.96
N ARG A 47 2.87 7.56 13.27
CA ARG A 47 2.49 8.76 14.04
C ARG A 47 3.30 9.98 13.61
N GLY A 48 2.63 11.14 13.51
CA GLY A 48 3.29 12.41 13.19
C GLY A 48 3.73 12.53 11.73
N LEU A 49 3.29 11.64 10.86
CA LEU A 49 3.43 11.74 9.41
C LEU A 49 2.03 11.86 8.80
N ASP A 50 1.45 13.05 8.87
CA ASP A 50 0.03 13.29 8.64
C ASP A 50 -0.24 13.96 7.30
N VAL A 51 0.48 15.04 7.04
CA VAL A 51 0.29 15.85 5.83
C VAL A 51 0.81 15.12 4.59
N GLY A 52 2.05 14.63 4.62
CA GLY A 52 2.68 13.94 3.49
C GLY A 52 2.01 12.63 3.12
N THR A 53 1.36 11.97 4.08
CA THR A 53 0.59 10.75 3.86
C THR A 53 -0.88 11.04 3.54
N ALA A 54 -1.31 12.32 3.67
CA ALA A 54 -2.71 12.76 3.63
C ALA A 54 -3.59 11.84 4.48
N LYS A 55 -3.21 11.70 5.73
CA LYS A 55 -3.92 10.93 6.73
C LYS A 55 -5.30 11.52 6.95
N ILE A 56 -6.28 10.66 7.19
CA ILE A 56 -7.64 11.10 7.49
C ILE A 56 -7.65 11.86 8.83
N THR A 57 -8.31 13.01 8.84
CA THR A 57 -8.50 13.79 10.05
C THR A 57 -9.67 13.28 10.90
N PRO A 58 -9.71 13.55 12.21
CA PRO A 58 -10.84 13.16 13.06
C PRO A 58 -12.20 13.65 12.54
N GLN A 59 -12.25 14.82 11.91
CA GLN A 59 -13.47 15.38 11.32
C GLN A 59 -13.92 14.57 10.10
N GLU A 60 -12.97 14.17 9.25
CA GLU A 60 -13.26 13.39 8.04
C GLU A 60 -13.68 11.96 8.34
N THR A 61 -13.33 11.41 9.51
CA THR A 61 -13.79 10.06 9.90
C THR A 61 -15.30 10.00 10.13
N CYS A 62 -15.96 11.11 10.39
CA CYS A 62 -17.39 11.18 10.75
C CYS A 62 -17.78 10.21 11.87
N GLY A 63 -16.87 9.97 12.83
CA GLY A 63 -17.05 9.03 13.93
C GLY A 63 -16.87 7.55 13.60
N ILE A 64 -16.51 7.21 12.37
CA ILE A 64 -16.21 5.83 11.97
C ILE A 64 -14.84 5.41 12.51
N PRO A 65 -14.74 4.26 13.19
CA PRO A 65 -13.44 3.71 13.60
C PRO A 65 -12.53 3.43 12.40
N HIS A 66 -11.26 3.88 12.51
CA HIS A 66 -10.21 3.64 11.53
C HIS A 66 -9.06 2.89 12.18
N HIS A 67 -8.82 1.68 11.71
CA HIS A 67 -7.76 0.80 12.19
C HIS A 67 -6.54 0.88 11.28
N GLY A 68 -5.34 0.64 11.84
CA GLY A 68 -4.08 0.67 11.10
C GLY A 68 -3.58 2.09 10.79
N VAL A 69 -4.06 3.09 11.52
CA VAL A 69 -3.61 4.49 11.44
C VAL A 69 -2.94 4.85 12.77
N ASP A 70 -1.80 5.56 12.73
CA ASP A 70 -1.08 6.06 13.93
C ASP A 70 -0.68 5.00 14.98
N ILE A 71 -0.37 3.79 14.55
CA ILE A 71 -0.05 2.69 15.48
C ILE A 71 1.45 2.53 15.76
N LEU A 72 2.32 3.06 14.90
CA LEU A 72 3.78 2.95 15.05
C LEU A 72 4.47 4.31 15.05
N THR A 73 5.67 4.35 15.62
CA THR A 73 6.59 5.48 15.43
C THR A 73 7.41 5.30 14.14
N PRO A 74 7.87 6.40 13.49
CA PRO A 74 8.57 6.32 12.20
C PRO A 74 9.90 5.56 12.21
N GLU A 75 10.47 5.29 13.39
CA GLU A 75 11.67 4.47 13.55
C GLU A 75 11.44 2.98 13.31
N LYS A 76 10.21 2.53 13.49
CA LYS A 76 9.86 1.12 13.33
C LYS A 76 9.66 0.77 11.87
N THR A 77 10.05 -0.43 11.50
CA THR A 77 9.72 -1.01 10.20
C THR A 77 8.39 -1.74 10.28
N PHE A 78 7.66 -1.78 9.17
CA PHE A 78 6.41 -2.50 9.05
C PHE A 78 6.33 -3.16 7.69
N SER A 79 6.27 -4.46 7.67
CA SER A 79 6.26 -5.27 6.46
C SER A 79 4.83 -5.60 6.00
N VAL A 80 4.70 -6.15 4.79
CA VAL A 80 3.43 -6.70 4.31
C VAL A 80 2.97 -7.88 5.15
N ALA A 81 3.86 -8.67 5.72
CA ALA A 81 3.52 -9.76 6.63
C ALA A 81 2.92 -9.24 7.94
N ASP A 82 3.51 -8.19 8.53
CA ASP A 82 2.96 -7.52 9.72
C ASP A 82 1.57 -6.95 9.41
N PHE A 83 1.41 -6.32 8.24
CA PHE A 83 0.12 -5.80 7.81
C PHE A 83 -0.94 -6.89 7.69
N THR A 84 -0.63 -8.02 7.02
CA THR A 84 -1.63 -9.07 6.81
C THR A 84 -2.05 -9.75 8.11
N ALA A 85 -1.13 -9.93 9.05
CA ALA A 85 -1.42 -10.43 10.39
C ALA A 85 -2.36 -9.47 11.14
N LEU A 86 -1.97 -8.21 11.27
CA LEU A 86 -2.73 -7.19 11.98
C LEU A 86 -4.10 -6.92 11.35
N ALA A 87 -4.17 -6.78 10.03
CA ALA A 87 -5.44 -6.58 9.33
C ALA A 87 -6.37 -7.80 9.44
N GLY A 88 -5.80 -9.01 9.50
CA GLY A 88 -6.54 -10.24 9.78
C GLY A 88 -7.20 -10.22 11.15
N GLU A 89 -6.47 -9.79 12.19
CA GLU A 89 -7.01 -9.60 13.54
C GLU A 89 -8.15 -8.57 13.57
N TYR A 90 -7.98 -7.42 12.91
CA TYR A 90 -9.04 -6.42 12.79
C TYR A 90 -10.28 -6.96 12.06
N ILE A 91 -10.11 -7.71 10.97
CA ILE A 91 -11.26 -8.31 10.27
C ILE A 91 -12.04 -9.25 11.19
N GLN A 92 -11.35 -10.10 11.96
CA GLN A 92 -11.98 -11.03 12.90
C GLN A 92 -12.73 -10.27 13.99
N ASP A 93 -12.11 -9.28 14.63
CA ASP A 93 -12.74 -8.48 15.69
C ASP A 93 -13.96 -7.70 15.19
N ILE A 94 -13.83 -6.99 14.06
CA ILE A 94 -14.93 -6.22 13.46
C ILE A 94 -16.09 -7.15 13.11
N THR A 95 -15.81 -8.30 12.48
CA THR A 95 -16.84 -9.29 12.12
C THR A 95 -17.51 -9.88 13.37
N ALA A 96 -16.76 -10.20 14.42
CA ALA A 96 -17.29 -10.73 15.66
C ALA A 96 -18.26 -9.76 16.37
N ARG A 97 -18.03 -8.44 16.18
CA ARG A 97 -18.93 -7.38 16.66
C ARG A 97 -20.13 -7.13 15.74
N GLY A 98 -20.26 -7.88 14.64
CA GLY A 98 -21.37 -7.74 13.68
C GLY A 98 -21.20 -6.55 12.71
N HIS A 99 -20.01 -5.97 12.61
CA HIS A 99 -19.70 -4.87 11.71
C HIS A 99 -19.07 -5.36 10.40
N LEU A 100 -19.16 -4.54 9.34
CA LEU A 100 -18.55 -4.84 8.05
C LEU A 100 -17.10 -4.32 8.00
N PRO A 101 -16.08 -5.16 7.82
CA PRO A 101 -14.71 -4.70 7.57
C PRO A 101 -14.60 -4.05 6.19
N LEU A 102 -14.13 -2.79 6.15
CA LEU A 102 -13.86 -2.04 4.93
C LEU A 102 -12.35 -1.78 4.81
N LEU A 103 -11.70 -2.42 3.85
CA LEU A 103 -10.28 -2.23 3.55
C LEU A 103 -10.12 -1.05 2.60
N VAL A 104 -9.55 0.07 3.04
CA VAL A 104 -9.45 1.29 2.24
C VAL A 104 -7.99 1.69 2.04
N GLY A 105 -7.52 1.74 0.79
CA GLY A 105 -6.15 2.19 0.57
C GLY A 105 -5.61 2.03 -0.85
N GLY A 106 -4.36 2.43 -1.02
CA GLY A 106 -3.67 2.45 -2.31
C GLY A 106 -2.46 1.52 -2.39
N THR A 107 -2.10 0.83 -1.31
CA THR A 107 -0.97 -0.11 -1.29
C THR A 107 -1.41 -1.47 -1.83
N GLY A 108 -1.29 -1.65 -3.16
CA GLY A 108 -1.82 -2.83 -3.85
C GLY A 108 -1.26 -4.14 -3.32
N LEU A 109 0.02 -4.18 -2.91
CA LEU A 109 0.63 -5.36 -2.29
C LEU A 109 -0.10 -5.75 -0.98
N TYR A 110 -0.47 -4.78 -0.14
CA TYR A 110 -1.20 -5.03 1.11
C TYR A 110 -2.59 -5.63 0.84
N VAL A 111 -3.34 -4.97 -0.04
CA VAL A 111 -4.70 -5.40 -0.41
C VAL A 111 -4.68 -6.81 -0.99
N GLN A 112 -3.82 -7.06 -1.97
CA GLN A 112 -3.73 -8.35 -2.63
C GLN A 112 -3.28 -9.45 -1.67
N SER A 113 -2.24 -9.20 -0.87
CA SER A 113 -1.72 -10.20 0.06
C SER A 113 -2.74 -10.61 1.09
N LEU A 114 -3.49 -9.63 1.64
CA LEU A 114 -4.54 -9.91 2.62
C LEU A 114 -5.71 -10.68 2.00
N LEU A 115 -6.27 -10.18 0.89
CA LEU A 115 -7.47 -10.78 0.30
C LEU A 115 -7.21 -12.14 -0.36
N TYR A 116 -5.99 -12.38 -0.85
CA TYR A 116 -5.60 -13.67 -1.44
C TYR A 116 -5.05 -14.64 -0.40
N GLY A 117 -4.81 -14.19 0.84
CA GLY A 117 -4.27 -15.01 1.90
C GLY A 117 -2.82 -15.41 1.69
N VAL A 118 -2.01 -14.51 1.10
CA VAL A 118 -0.59 -14.79 0.83
C VAL A 118 0.13 -15.15 2.11
N ARG A 119 0.75 -16.32 2.13
CA ARG A 119 1.56 -16.80 3.26
C ARG A 119 2.99 -16.30 3.10
N PHE A 120 3.48 -15.64 4.13
CA PHE A 120 4.86 -15.18 4.20
C PHE A 120 5.68 -16.17 5.03
N THR A 121 6.89 -16.50 4.56
CA THR A 121 7.82 -17.30 5.36
C THR A 121 8.26 -16.50 6.58
N ALA A 122 8.25 -17.14 7.74
CA ALA A 122 8.70 -16.53 8.99
C ALA A 122 10.23 -16.39 9.09
N GLU A 123 10.97 -16.94 8.12
CA GLU A 123 12.43 -16.92 8.12
C GLU A 123 12.94 -15.48 7.91
N LYS A 124 13.58 -14.96 8.93
CA LYS A 124 14.29 -13.68 8.86
C LYS A 124 15.66 -13.88 8.21
N ALA A 125 16.00 -13.00 7.30
CA ALA A 125 17.36 -12.95 6.80
C ALA A 125 18.35 -12.72 7.95
N PRO A 126 19.53 -13.36 7.92
CA PRO A 126 20.59 -13.09 8.88
C PRO A 126 20.91 -11.59 8.95
N ASP A 127 21.22 -11.12 10.17
CA ASP A 127 21.61 -9.72 10.38
C ASP A 127 22.83 -9.37 9.51
N GLY A 128 22.77 -8.23 8.85
CA GLY A 128 23.84 -7.76 7.97
C GLY A 128 23.84 -8.34 6.54
N LEU A 129 23.01 -9.35 6.22
CA LEU A 129 22.96 -9.91 4.87
C LEU A 129 22.57 -8.88 3.82
N ARG A 130 21.60 -8.02 4.14
CA ARG A 130 21.14 -6.96 3.24
C ARG A 130 22.23 -5.95 2.95
N GLU A 131 22.97 -5.56 3.98
CA GLU A 131 24.12 -4.66 3.88
C GLU A 131 25.25 -5.29 3.05
N GLN A 132 25.54 -6.57 3.26
CA GLN A 132 26.53 -7.29 2.47
C GLN A 132 26.17 -7.35 0.99
N LEU A 133 24.94 -7.73 0.65
CA LEU A 133 24.47 -7.78 -0.74
C LEU A 133 24.41 -6.40 -1.37
N THR A 134 24.16 -5.35 -0.60
CA THR A 134 24.18 -3.98 -1.08
C THR A 134 25.61 -3.53 -1.41
N ALA A 135 26.56 -3.79 -0.51
CA ALA A 135 27.98 -3.49 -0.74
C ALA A 135 28.54 -4.28 -1.95
N GLU A 136 28.11 -5.52 -2.10
CA GLU A 136 28.47 -6.35 -3.25
C GLU A 136 27.92 -5.76 -4.56
N LEU A 137 26.63 -5.34 -4.57
CA LEU A 137 26.04 -4.65 -5.74
C LEU A 137 26.84 -3.38 -6.12
N GLU A 138 27.33 -2.62 -5.15
CA GLU A 138 28.14 -1.44 -5.38
C GLU A 138 29.51 -1.81 -5.98
N ALA A 139 30.11 -2.91 -5.53
CA ALA A 139 31.42 -3.38 -5.97
C ALA A 139 31.41 -3.98 -7.38
N ILE A 140 30.44 -4.87 -7.69
CA ILE A 140 30.44 -5.63 -8.95
C ILE A 140 29.46 -5.08 -10.00
N GLY A 141 28.58 -4.15 -9.61
CA GLY A 141 27.59 -3.54 -10.48
C GLY A 141 26.32 -4.36 -10.70
N PRO A 142 25.28 -3.71 -11.27
CA PRO A 142 23.94 -4.32 -11.38
C PRO A 142 23.89 -5.50 -12.34
N GLU A 143 24.66 -5.51 -13.41
CA GLU A 143 24.68 -6.59 -14.41
C GLU A 143 25.22 -7.89 -13.82
N ALA A 144 26.36 -7.81 -13.12
CA ALA A 144 26.96 -8.98 -12.48
C ALA A 144 26.07 -9.52 -11.34
N MET A 145 25.42 -8.61 -10.59
CA MET A 145 24.46 -9.00 -9.55
C MET A 145 23.20 -9.68 -10.14
N TYR A 146 22.74 -9.21 -11.28
CA TYR A 146 21.64 -9.87 -12.01
C TYR A 146 22.04 -11.24 -12.54
N ALA A 147 23.27 -11.40 -13.05
CA ALA A 147 23.78 -12.71 -13.48
C ALA A 147 23.82 -13.73 -12.31
N LYS A 148 24.16 -13.29 -11.09
CA LYS A 148 24.03 -14.13 -9.89
C LYS A 148 22.60 -14.59 -9.67
N LEU A 149 21.61 -13.71 -9.80
CA LEU A 149 20.21 -14.09 -9.70
C LEU A 149 19.82 -15.09 -10.80
N GLN A 150 20.26 -14.86 -12.03
CA GLN A 150 20.00 -15.82 -13.13
C GLN A 150 20.56 -17.23 -12.85
N ALA A 151 21.73 -17.31 -12.19
CA ALA A 151 22.34 -18.59 -11.83
C ALA A 151 21.56 -19.35 -10.74
N VAL A 152 21.00 -18.64 -9.74
CA VAL A 152 20.31 -19.28 -8.61
C VAL A 152 18.81 -19.42 -8.81
N ASP A 153 18.16 -18.47 -9.50
CA ASP A 153 16.71 -18.45 -9.74
C ASP A 153 16.40 -17.86 -11.13
N PRO A 154 16.56 -18.66 -12.21
CA PRO A 154 16.31 -18.21 -13.58
C PRO A 154 14.89 -17.72 -13.82
N GLU A 155 13.90 -18.31 -13.14
CA GLU A 155 12.49 -17.95 -13.28
C GLU A 155 12.20 -16.59 -12.64
N ALA A 156 12.70 -16.32 -11.43
CA ALA A 156 12.60 -15.00 -10.83
C ALA A 156 13.36 -13.95 -11.64
N ALA A 157 14.54 -14.30 -12.18
CA ALA A 157 15.29 -13.39 -13.04
C ALA A 157 14.52 -13.02 -14.31
N ALA A 158 13.85 -13.96 -14.97
CA ALA A 158 13.02 -13.68 -16.14
C ALA A 158 11.85 -12.70 -15.84
N ALA A 159 11.35 -12.72 -14.60
CA ALA A 159 10.26 -11.83 -14.15
C ALA A 159 10.73 -10.47 -13.58
N ILE A 160 12.04 -10.30 -13.36
CA ILE A 160 12.62 -9.10 -12.75
C ILE A 160 13.50 -8.37 -13.78
N HIS A 161 13.20 -7.09 -14.04
CA HIS A 161 14.06 -6.30 -14.94
C HIS A 161 15.45 -6.11 -14.32
N PRO A 162 16.56 -6.27 -15.09
CA PRO A 162 17.95 -6.16 -14.57
C PRO A 162 18.24 -4.88 -13.79
N ASN A 163 17.67 -3.75 -14.21
CA ASN A 163 17.85 -2.46 -13.53
C ASN A 163 17.02 -2.33 -12.23
N ASN A 164 16.19 -3.32 -11.90
CA ASN A 164 15.44 -3.30 -10.65
C ASN A 164 16.28 -3.86 -9.49
N LYS A 165 17.32 -3.10 -9.12
CA LYS A 165 18.27 -3.46 -8.07
C LYS A 165 17.61 -3.95 -6.78
N VAL A 166 16.51 -3.31 -6.37
CA VAL A 166 15.79 -3.65 -5.13
C VAL A 166 15.20 -5.05 -5.21
N ARG A 167 14.58 -5.41 -6.34
CA ARG A 167 14.00 -6.75 -6.51
C ARG A 167 15.07 -7.83 -6.72
N VAL A 168 16.15 -7.51 -7.42
CA VAL A 168 17.31 -8.42 -7.57
C VAL A 168 17.90 -8.72 -6.20
N LEU A 169 18.20 -7.70 -5.40
CA LEU A 169 18.71 -7.88 -4.04
C LEU A 169 17.75 -8.68 -3.16
N ARG A 170 16.44 -8.41 -3.25
CA ARG A 170 15.44 -9.14 -2.46
C ARG A 170 15.37 -10.63 -2.80
N ALA A 171 15.49 -10.97 -4.08
CA ALA A 171 15.49 -12.36 -4.52
C ALA A 171 16.75 -13.11 -4.05
N LEU A 172 17.91 -12.49 -4.16
CA LEU A 172 19.16 -13.04 -3.63
C LEU A 172 19.17 -13.15 -2.11
N GLU A 173 18.69 -12.12 -1.41
CA GLU A 173 18.53 -12.11 0.05
C GLU A 173 17.65 -13.30 0.50
N HIS A 174 16.52 -13.52 -0.18
CA HIS A 174 15.64 -14.64 0.11
C HIS A 174 16.37 -16.00 -0.08
N TYR A 175 17.06 -16.16 -1.20
CA TYR A 175 17.81 -17.40 -1.48
C TYR A 175 18.90 -17.65 -0.44
N HIS A 176 19.68 -16.63 -0.08
CA HIS A 176 20.72 -16.77 0.94
C HIS A 176 20.19 -17.02 2.35
N ALA A 177 19.01 -16.48 2.67
CA ALA A 177 18.39 -16.66 3.98
C ALA A 177 17.73 -18.03 4.15
N THR A 178 17.14 -18.57 3.08
CA THR A 178 16.25 -19.74 3.17
C THR A 178 16.78 -20.98 2.44
N GLY A 179 17.74 -20.81 1.51
CA GLY A 179 18.17 -21.83 0.58
C GLY A 179 17.15 -22.16 -0.52
N LYS A 180 15.97 -21.49 -0.54
CA LYS A 180 14.89 -21.70 -1.50
C LYS A 180 14.84 -20.58 -2.53
N ARG A 181 14.38 -20.89 -3.74
CA ARG A 181 14.18 -19.89 -4.79
C ARG A 181 12.95 -19.04 -4.50
N LEU A 182 13.02 -17.76 -4.84
CA LEU A 182 11.88 -16.86 -4.69
C LEU A 182 10.69 -17.27 -5.59
N SER A 183 10.98 -17.85 -6.76
CA SER A 183 9.97 -18.41 -7.67
C SER A 183 9.20 -19.58 -7.04
N GLU A 184 9.89 -20.49 -6.34
CA GLU A 184 9.28 -21.62 -5.61
C GLU A 184 8.39 -21.10 -4.46
N GLN A 185 8.89 -20.16 -3.67
CA GLN A 185 8.11 -19.56 -2.59
C GLN A 185 6.81 -18.93 -3.10
N LYS A 186 6.86 -18.24 -4.24
CA LYS A 186 5.69 -17.60 -4.83
C LYS A 186 4.61 -18.61 -5.23
N ALA A 187 5.00 -19.76 -5.75
CA ALA A 187 4.06 -20.84 -6.09
C ALA A 187 3.35 -21.39 -4.84
N ASP A 188 4.10 -21.58 -3.75
CA ASP A 188 3.58 -22.15 -2.48
C ASP A 188 2.87 -21.11 -1.59
N SER A 189 2.98 -19.83 -1.91
CA SER A 189 2.50 -18.74 -1.04
C SER A 189 1.00 -18.57 -1.05
N LEU A 190 0.30 -19.04 -2.08
CA LEU A 190 -1.16 -18.88 -2.18
C LEU A 190 -1.88 -20.10 -1.61
N PRO A 191 -2.84 -19.91 -0.69
CA PRO A 191 -3.69 -21.00 -0.23
C PRO A 191 -4.61 -21.47 -1.36
N PRO A 192 -5.10 -22.73 -1.32
CA PRO A 192 -6.04 -23.25 -2.32
C PRO A 192 -7.35 -22.48 -2.36
N GLU A 193 -7.73 -21.86 -1.25
CA GLU A 193 -8.92 -21.03 -1.14
C GLU A 193 -8.63 -19.68 -0.50
N ARG A 194 -9.28 -18.64 -1.00
CA ARG A 194 -9.19 -17.30 -0.40
C ARG A 194 -9.81 -17.30 1.00
N PRO A 195 -9.19 -16.59 1.98
CA PRO A 195 -9.63 -16.57 3.37
C PRO A 195 -10.94 -15.79 3.57
N TYR A 196 -11.25 -14.86 2.68
CA TYR A 196 -12.40 -13.98 2.78
C TYR A 196 -13.31 -14.08 1.56
N ARG A 197 -14.60 -13.85 1.75
CA ARG A 197 -15.53 -13.48 0.70
C ARG A 197 -15.34 -11.98 0.46
N SER A 198 -14.76 -11.58 -0.63
CA SER A 198 -14.33 -10.20 -0.85
C SER A 198 -14.96 -9.55 -2.08
N LEU A 199 -15.35 -8.27 -1.93
CA LEU A 199 -15.69 -7.37 -3.02
C LEU A 199 -14.63 -6.28 -3.12
N VAL A 200 -14.07 -6.04 -4.31
CA VAL A 200 -13.07 -5.00 -4.54
C VAL A 200 -13.66 -3.92 -5.45
N LEU A 201 -13.86 -2.72 -4.92
CA LEU A 201 -14.30 -1.54 -5.65
C LEU A 201 -13.07 -0.70 -6.03
N GLY A 202 -12.78 -0.60 -7.32
CA GLY A 202 -11.68 0.20 -7.86
C GLY A 202 -12.16 1.59 -8.28
N LEU A 203 -11.59 2.66 -7.72
CA LEU A 203 -11.84 4.02 -8.17
C LEU A 203 -10.79 4.43 -9.21
N ASP A 204 -11.25 4.93 -10.37
CA ASP A 204 -10.40 5.52 -11.39
C ASP A 204 -11.09 6.75 -12.02
N PHE A 205 -10.31 7.60 -12.65
CA PHE A 205 -10.82 8.64 -13.54
C PHE A 205 -10.56 8.19 -14.98
N PRO A 206 -11.59 8.08 -15.84
CA PRO A 206 -11.41 7.79 -17.27
C PRO A 206 -10.50 8.83 -17.93
N ASP A 207 -10.67 10.12 -17.60
CA ASP A 207 -9.78 11.21 -18.00
C ASP A 207 -8.54 11.28 -17.12
N ARG A 208 -7.40 10.91 -17.69
CA ARG A 208 -6.08 11.01 -17.02
C ARG A 208 -5.70 12.42 -16.63
N ALA A 209 -6.09 13.41 -17.44
CA ALA A 209 -5.78 14.80 -17.13
C ALA A 209 -6.55 15.27 -15.88
N ALA A 210 -7.78 14.82 -15.71
CA ALA A 210 -8.55 15.09 -14.49
C ALA A 210 -7.87 14.51 -13.25
N LEU A 211 -7.41 13.25 -13.30
CA LEU A 211 -6.66 12.64 -12.20
C LEU A 211 -5.38 13.44 -11.87
N TYR A 212 -4.61 13.85 -12.90
CA TYR A 212 -3.37 14.57 -12.68
C TYR A 212 -3.59 15.96 -12.08
N ARG A 213 -4.59 16.71 -12.54
CA ARG A 213 -4.98 17.99 -11.92
C ARG A 213 -5.33 17.82 -10.43
N ARG A 214 -6.04 16.77 -10.06
CA ARG A 214 -6.37 16.47 -8.66
C ARG A 214 -5.15 16.11 -7.83
N ILE A 215 -4.20 15.38 -8.41
CA ILE A 215 -2.93 15.04 -7.75
C ILE A 215 -2.13 16.32 -7.51
N ASP A 216 -2.00 17.16 -8.53
CA ASP A 216 -1.22 18.40 -8.44
C ASP A 216 -1.84 19.35 -7.40
N LEU A 217 -3.16 19.57 -7.45
CA LEU A 217 -3.88 20.36 -6.44
C LEU A 217 -3.74 19.79 -5.01
N ARG A 218 -3.70 18.47 -4.86
CA ARG A 218 -3.46 17.85 -3.55
C ARG A 218 -2.08 18.19 -3.02
N VAL A 219 -1.04 18.15 -3.86
CA VAL A 219 0.31 18.55 -3.46
C VAL A 219 0.36 20.00 -3.02
N ASP A 220 -0.30 20.91 -3.74
CA ASP A 220 -0.38 22.33 -3.36
C ASP A 220 -1.04 22.48 -1.98
N LYS A 221 -2.18 21.83 -1.75
CA LYS A 221 -2.84 21.82 -0.44
C LYS A 221 -1.99 21.23 0.69
N MET A 222 -1.19 20.20 0.40
CA MET A 222 -0.27 19.62 1.39
C MET A 222 0.83 20.61 1.76
N LEU A 223 1.36 21.38 0.81
CA LEU A 223 2.31 22.46 1.10
C LEU A 223 1.71 23.55 1.99
N ASP A 224 0.50 23.97 1.66
CA ASP A 224 -0.25 24.96 2.48
C ASP A 224 -0.54 24.43 3.89
N ALA A 225 -0.73 23.12 4.04
CA ALA A 225 -0.99 22.45 5.32
C ALA A 225 0.28 22.13 6.13
N GLY A 226 1.46 22.53 5.67
CA GLY A 226 2.72 22.36 6.41
C GLY A 226 3.57 21.14 6.03
N LEU A 227 3.38 20.58 4.84
CA LEU A 227 4.17 19.44 4.34
C LEU A 227 5.69 19.70 4.47
N LEU A 228 6.15 20.94 4.24
CA LEU A 228 7.57 21.25 4.30
C LEU A 228 8.16 21.03 5.69
N ALA A 229 7.45 21.42 6.75
CA ALA A 229 7.89 21.20 8.12
C ALA A 229 7.94 19.69 8.48
N GLU A 230 6.96 18.92 8.01
CA GLU A 230 6.93 17.47 8.21
C GLU A 230 8.07 16.79 7.41
N ALA A 231 8.37 17.26 6.19
CA ALA A 231 9.50 16.77 5.39
C ALA A 231 10.85 17.10 6.03
N GLU A 232 10.99 18.27 6.68
CA GLU A 232 12.18 18.64 7.44
C GLU A 232 12.39 17.76 8.67
N LEU A 233 11.32 17.41 9.38
CA LEU A 233 11.37 16.42 10.47
C LEU A 233 11.91 15.07 9.96
N VAL A 234 11.42 14.59 8.80
CA VAL A 234 11.91 13.35 8.20
C VAL A 234 13.35 13.48 7.74
N TRP A 235 13.74 14.60 7.13
CA TRP A 235 15.12 14.89 6.72
C TRP A 235 16.10 14.85 7.90
N ASN A 236 15.76 15.52 8.99
CA ASN A 236 16.60 15.59 10.18
C ASN A 236 16.76 14.23 10.88
N ASN A 237 15.79 13.34 10.69
CA ASN A 237 15.78 11.99 11.28
C ASN A 237 15.96 10.87 10.25
N ARG A 238 16.45 11.13 9.03
CA ARG A 238 16.45 10.18 7.91
C ARG A 238 17.25 8.90 8.15
N SER A 239 18.25 8.94 9.03
CA SER A 239 19.00 7.74 9.44
C SER A 239 18.17 6.80 10.33
N ARG A 240 17.22 7.36 11.11
CA ARG A 240 16.31 6.64 12.02
C ARG A 240 15.00 6.29 11.32
N PHE A 241 14.44 7.19 10.54
CA PHE A 241 13.15 7.05 9.82
C PHE A 241 13.35 6.40 8.45
N ARG A 242 14.00 5.24 8.40
CA ARG A 242 14.45 4.59 7.16
C ARG A 242 13.33 4.40 6.13
N THR A 243 12.14 4.02 6.54
CA THR A 243 10.98 3.83 5.67
C THR A 243 10.41 5.17 5.20
N ALA A 244 10.18 6.10 6.13
CA ALA A 244 9.63 7.42 5.83
C ALA A 244 10.57 8.23 4.93
N ALA A 245 11.89 8.14 5.13
CA ALA A 245 12.88 8.82 4.31
C ALA A 245 12.87 8.37 2.82
N GLN A 246 12.26 7.23 2.51
CA GLN A 246 12.10 6.75 1.13
C GLN A 246 10.69 7.03 0.57
N ALA A 247 9.78 7.53 1.39
CA ALA A 247 8.41 7.77 0.98
C ALA A 247 8.30 8.97 0.02
N ILE A 248 7.31 8.89 -0.87
CA ILE A 248 6.89 10.02 -1.70
C ILE A 248 6.20 11.04 -0.77
N GLY A 249 6.58 12.30 -0.91
CA GLY A 249 6.12 13.38 -0.04
C GLY A 249 7.23 13.99 0.81
N TYR A 250 8.30 13.25 1.08
CA TYR A 250 9.40 13.73 1.93
C TYR A 250 10.73 13.82 1.18
N LYS A 251 11.18 12.74 0.57
CA LYS A 251 12.50 12.68 -0.10
C LYS A 251 12.67 13.67 -1.24
N GLU A 252 11.58 14.09 -1.86
CA GLU A 252 11.59 15.06 -2.94
C GLU A 252 12.04 16.46 -2.44
N PHE A 253 11.93 16.74 -1.13
CA PHE A 253 12.38 17.98 -0.51
C PHE A 253 13.80 17.91 0.07
N PHE A 254 14.45 16.77 0.07
CA PHE A 254 15.85 16.67 0.57
C PHE A 254 16.81 17.61 -0.16
N PRO A 255 16.77 17.76 -1.51
CA PRO A 255 17.60 18.73 -2.20
C PRO A 255 17.35 20.19 -1.79
N TYR A 256 16.15 20.54 -1.34
CA TYR A 256 15.87 21.86 -0.81
C TYR A 256 16.60 22.11 0.52
N PHE A 257 16.55 21.14 1.43
CA PHE A 257 17.28 21.24 2.71
C PHE A 257 18.80 21.21 2.52
N GLU A 258 19.28 20.52 1.50
CA GLU A 258 20.68 20.51 1.06
C GLU A 258 21.09 21.76 0.28
N ARG A 259 20.15 22.68 0.01
CA ARG A 259 20.36 23.92 -0.77
C ARG A 259 20.81 23.67 -2.21
N THR A 260 20.46 22.53 -2.78
CA THR A 260 20.81 22.14 -4.16
C THR A 260 19.65 22.32 -5.14
N ALA A 261 18.43 22.59 -4.64
CA ALA A 261 17.25 22.87 -5.46
C ALA A 261 16.31 23.89 -4.78
N SER A 262 15.49 24.58 -5.58
CA SER A 262 14.43 25.46 -5.08
C SER A 262 13.24 24.65 -4.54
N LEU A 263 12.42 25.29 -3.66
CA LEU A 263 11.19 24.69 -3.17
C LEU A 263 10.23 24.34 -4.30
N GLU A 264 10.09 25.22 -5.28
CA GLU A 264 9.24 25.03 -6.45
C GLU A 264 9.66 23.79 -7.25
N ALA A 265 10.97 23.63 -7.53
CA ALA A 265 11.50 22.47 -8.24
C ALA A 265 11.24 21.16 -7.46
N CYS A 266 11.32 21.19 -6.13
CA CYS A 266 10.99 20.04 -5.28
C CYS A 266 9.50 19.72 -5.30
N ALA A 267 8.62 20.74 -5.28
CA ALA A 267 7.18 20.57 -5.38
C ALA A 267 6.77 19.95 -6.73
N ASP A 268 7.34 20.42 -7.84
CA ASP A 268 7.10 19.85 -9.17
C ASP A 268 7.56 18.39 -9.26
N LYS A 269 8.70 18.09 -8.65
CA LYS A 269 9.21 16.71 -8.55
C LYS A 269 8.27 15.82 -7.74
N LEU A 270 7.69 16.33 -6.66
CA LEU A 270 6.68 15.62 -5.88
C LEU A 270 5.40 15.38 -6.68
N LYS A 271 4.88 16.39 -7.41
CA LYS A 271 3.73 16.24 -8.32
C LYS A 271 3.99 15.13 -9.33
N GLN A 272 5.16 15.14 -9.98
CA GLN A 272 5.54 14.10 -10.94
C GLN A 272 5.66 12.71 -10.28
N ALA A 273 6.32 12.59 -9.12
CA ALA A 273 6.45 11.34 -8.38
C ALA A 273 5.09 10.76 -7.99
N SER A 274 4.16 11.63 -7.56
CA SER A 274 2.78 11.27 -7.21
C SER A 274 1.98 10.78 -8.42
N ARG A 275 2.09 11.43 -9.59
CA ARG A 275 1.49 10.95 -10.85
C ARG A 275 2.05 9.58 -11.26
N ASN A 276 3.36 9.38 -11.14
CA ASN A 276 3.97 8.09 -11.43
C ASN A 276 3.55 7.01 -10.44
N TYR A 277 3.35 7.37 -9.18
CA TYR A 277 2.81 6.45 -8.17
C TYR A 277 1.38 6.05 -8.50
N ALA A 278 0.52 7.00 -8.85
CA ALA A 278 -0.84 6.73 -9.30
C ALA A 278 -0.90 5.76 -10.48
N LYS A 279 0.00 5.90 -11.47
CA LYS A 279 0.13 4.94 -12.59
C LYS A 279 0.46 3.53 -12.09
N ARG A 280 1.42 3.40 -11.16
CA ARG A 280 1.79 2.09 -10.60
C ARG A 280 0.64 1.45 -9.82
N GLN A 281 -0.10 2.25 -9.04
CA GLN A 281 -1.29 1.77 -8.32
C GLN A 281 -2.36 1.23 -9.28
N LEU A 282 -2.67 1.98 -10.33
CA LEU A 282 -3.64 1.54 -11.35
C LEU A 282 -3.19 0.28 -12.08
N THR A 283 -1.93 0.22 -12.48
CA THR A 283 -1.37 -0.99 -13.10
C THR A 283 -1.53 -2.19 -12.16
N TRP A 284 -1.23 -2.03 -10.88
CA TRP A 284 -1.39 -3.10 -9.90
C TRP A 284 -2.84 -3.58 -9.81
N PHE A 285 -3.77 -2.66 -9.54
CA PHE A 285 -5.18 -3.04 -9.36
C PHE A 285 -5.86 -3.55 -10.62
N ARG A 286 -5.39 -3.16 -11.82
CA ARG A 286 -5.88 -3.71 -13.09
C ARG A 286 -5.45 -5.15 -13.35
N HIS A 287 -4.39 -5.62 -12.68
CA HIS A 287 -3.96 -7.02 -12.71
C HIS A 287 -4.59 -7.85 -11.57
N MET A 288 -5.39 -7.25 -10.71
CA MET A 288 -6.16 -7.99 -9.71
C MET A 288 -7.49 -8.44 -10.30
N ASP A 289 -7.82 -9.72 -10.09
CA ASP A 289 -9.07 -10.28 -10.58
C ASP A 289 -10.30 -9.75 -9.81
N GLY A 290 -11.40 -9.57 -10.50
CA GLY A 290 -12.70 -9.28 -9.89
C GLY A 290 -12.86 -7.85 -9.36
N VAL A 291 -12.02 -6.90 -9.76
CA VAL A 291 -12.19 -5.49 -9.41
C VAL A 291 -13.35 -4.88 -10.17
N VAL A 292 -14.33 -4.36 -9.44
CA VAL A 292 -15.46 -3.59 -9.99
C VAL A 292 -15.03 -2.13 -10.09
N TRP A 293 -14.78 -1.67 -11.30
CA TRP A 293 -14.31 -0.30 -11.54
C TRP A 293 -15.45 0.71 -11.53
N LEU A 294 -15.25 1.80 -10.81
CA LEU A 294 -16.16 2.94 -10.69
C LEU A 294 -15.46 4.21 -11.16
N ASP A 295 -16.18 5.02 -11.93
CA ASP A 295 -15.71 6.36 -12.29
C ASP A 295 -15.78 7.27 -11.07
N ALA A 296 -14.62 7.68 -10.56
CA ALA A 296 -14.50 8.56 -9.40
C ALA A 296 -15.01 9.99 -9.64
N GLY A 297 -15.20 10.36 -10.91
CA GLY A 297 -15.77 11.66 -11.32
C GLY A 297 -17.28 11.65 -11.50
N ALA A 298 -17.90 10.48 -11.52
CA ALA A 298 -19.34 10.37 -11.74
C ALA A 298 -20.13 10.84 -10.51
N PRO A 299 -21.16 11.67 -10.68
CA PRO A 299 -21.99 12.15 -9.55
C PRO A 299 -22.61 11.01 -8.74
N GLU A 300 -22.96 9.90 -9.40
CA GLU A 300 -23.62 8.73 -8.80
C GLU A 300 -22.64 7.67 -8.26
N VAL A 301 -21.33 7.95 -8.22
CA VAL A 301 -20.31 6.95 -7.81
C VAL A 301 -20.63 6.32 -6.46
N GLN A 302 -21.03 7.12 -5.48
CA GLN A 302 -21.39 6.62 -4.15
C GLN A 302 -22.65 5.73 -4.18
N GLN A 303 -23.68 6.12 -4.92
CA GLN A 303 -24.92 5.33 -5.05
C GLN A 303 -24.64 3.99 -5.73
N ARG A 304 -23.81 4.00 -6.79
CA ARG A 304 -23.40 2.79 -7.48
C ARG A 304 -22.59 1.87 -6.58
N ALA A 305 -21.64 2.43 -5.82
CA ALA A 305 -20.89 1.66 -4.84
C ALA A 305 -21.79 1.01 -3.77
N CYS A 306 -22.72 1.79 -3.20
CA CYS A 306 -23.69 1.26 -2.22
C CYS A 306 -24.54 0.12 -2.78
N ARG A 307 -25.05 0.25 -4.02
CA ARG A 307 -25.81 -0.82 -4.67
C ARG A 307 -24.96 -2.08 -4.85
N THR A 308 -23.74 -1.94 -5.33
CA THR A 308 -22.83 -3.09 -5.52
C THR A 308 -22.52 -3.80 -4.20
N VAL A 309 -22.28 -3.05 -3.12
CA VAL A 309 -22.06 -3.62 -1.78
C VAL A 309 -23.33 -4.34 -1.28
N GLN A 310 -24.51 -3.73 -1.45
CA GLN A 310 -25.78 -4.36 -1.06
C GLN A 310 -26.02 -5.70 -1.77
N GLU A 311 -25.79 -5.74 -3.10
CA GLU A 311 -25.90 -6.97 -3.90
C GLU A 311 -24.87 -8.03 -3.48
N PHE A 312 -23.65 -7.60 -3.12
CA PHE A 312 -22.64 -8.50 -2.60
C PHE A 312 -23.04 -9.09 -1.26
N LEU A 313 -23.56 -8.29 -0.34
CA LEU A 313 -23.94 -8.76 0.99
C LEU A 313 -25.18 -9.67 0.95
N SER A 314 -26.11 -9.45 0.01
CA SER A 314 -27.34 -10.26 -0.12
C SER A 314 -27.11 -11.67 -0.70
N LYS A 315 -25.95 -11.94 -1.29
CA LYS A 315 -25.60 -13.24 -1.90
C LYS A 315 -24.86 -14.20 -0.94
N GLY A 316 -24.66 -13.83 0.27
CA GLY A 316 -23.97 -14.60 1.30
C GLY A 316 -24.80 -14.79 2.50
#